data_2cba3fe95ba33bb436d2c3d7eb537a33
#
_entry.id   2cba3fe95ba33bb436d2c3d7eb537a33
#
_cell.length_a   1.000
_cell.length_b   1.000
_cell.length_c   1.000
_cell.angle_alpha   90.00
_cell.angle_beta   90.00
_cell.angle_gamma   90.00
#
_symmetry.space_group_name_H-M   'P 1'
#
loop_
_entity.id
_entity.type
_entity.pdbx_description
1 polymer ?
#
loop_
_entity_poly.entity_id
_entity_poly.type
_entity_poly.pdbx_seq_one_letter_code
_entity_poly.pdbx_strand_id
1 'polypeptide(L)'
;RWIADEKSEQFQRLVIERRETGWSLELQTGNLIANTQLAGGIIQSSLFAATDQARIPDSVAVQLADIFSGDIDFHRNLRKGDRFSVVYETMEADGEPMRAGRVLSAEFVNNGKTHTALWFKEPNAAKGEYYSLNGQSLRRAYLTSPLAFSRITSVMGMRFHPVHQTWKAH
;
A
#
# COMPACT_ATOMS: atom_id res chain seq x y z
N ARG A 1 11.66 -14.62 9.25
CA ARG A 1 11.00 -13.47 9.90
C ARG A 1 9.54 -13.39 9.47
N TRP A 2 8.65 -13.00 10.35
CA TRP A 2 7.22 -12.77 10.07
C TRP A 2 6.63 -11.75 11.04
N ILE A 3 5.49 -11.17 10.67
CA ILE A 3 4.71 -10.26 11.50
C ILE A 3 3.45 -11.00 11.94
N ALA A 4 3.20 -11.07 13.24
CA ALA A 4 2.08 -11.83 13.80
C ALA A 4 0.72 -11.13 13.57
N ASP A 5 0.71 -9.80 13.46
CA ASP A 5 -0.46 -8.95 13.23
C ASP A 5 -0.06 -7.78 12.32
N GLU A 6 -0.89 -7.48 11.32
CA GLU A 6 -0.65 -6.37 10.37
C GLU A 6 -0.50 -4.99 11.04
N LYS A 7 -1.04 -4.83 12.26
CA LYS A 7 -0.91 -3.60 13.06
C LYS A 7 0.27 -3.62 14.02
N SER A 8 0.94 -4.76 14.14
CA SER A 8 2.07 -4.89 15.06
C SER A 8 3.26 -4.04 14.60
N GLU A 9 3.89 -3.35 15.54
CA GLU A 9 5.18 -2.68 15.35
C GLU A 9 6.35 -3.63 15.63
N GLN A 10 6.07 -4.91 15.82
CA GLN A 10 7.05 -5.95 16.13
C GLN A 10 7.01 -7.05 15.08
N PHE A 11 8.18 -7.66 14.88
CA PHE A 11 8.33 -8.88 14.11
C PHE A 11 8.89 -10.01 14.97
N GLN A 12 8.67 -11.24 14.53
CA GLN A 12 9.28 -12.43 15.13
C GLN A 12 10.23 -13.07 14.12
N ARG A 13 11.28 -13.69 14.63
CA ARG A 13 12.17 -14.53 13.85
C ARG A 13 12.51 -15.79 14.60
N LEU A 14 12.58 -16.90 13.91
CA LEU A 14 13.13 -18.15 14.42
C LEU A 14 14.62 -18.20 14.05
N VAL A 15 15.46 -18.31 15.06
CA VAL A 15 16.91 -18.55 14.90
C VAL A 15 17.17 -20.01 15.15
N ILE A 16 17.81 -20.69 14.19
CA ILE A 16 18.19 -22.08 14.27
C ILE A 16 19.71 -22.14 14.18
N GLU A 17 20.36 -22.62 15.22
CA GLU A 17 21.81 -22.72 15.30
C GLU A 17 22.24 -24.16 15.57
N ARG A 18 23.28 -24.61 14.87
CA ARG A 18 23.92 -25.87 15.15
C ARG A 18 24.93 -25.68 16.28
N ARG A 19 24.78 -26.42 17.37
CA ARG A 19 25.69 -26.46 18.50
C ARG A 19 26.33 -27.85 18.58
N GLU A 20 27.36 -28.00 19.39
CA GLU A 20 28.07 -29.28 19.58
C GLU A 20 27.13 -30.41 20.04
N THR A 21 26.13 -30.07 20.84
CA THR A 21 25.16 -31.01 21.42
C THR A 21 23.88 -31.19 20.60
N GLY A 22 23.79 -30.58 19.36
CA GLY A 22 22.61 -30.67 18.52
C GLY A 22 22.16 -29.31 17.97
N TRP A 23 20.84 -29.17 17.70
CA TRP A 23 20.24 -27.96 17.19
C TRP A 23 19.59 -27.14 18.31
N SER A 24 19.85 -25.87 18.34
CA SER A 24 19.19 -24.90 19.19
C SER A 24 18.17 -24.10 18.38
N LEU A 25 16.97 -23.95 18.92
CA LEU A 25 15.92 -23.12 18.36
C LEU A 25 15.59 -22.00 19.34
N GLU A 26 15.59 -20.78 18.85
CA GLU A 26 15.27 -19.59 19.64
C GLU A 26 14.26 -18.72 18.86
N LEU A 27 13.16 -18.35 19.51
CA LEU A 27 12.21 -17.37 18.99
C LEU A 27 12.59 -15.99 19.54
N GLN A 28 12.95 -15.09 18.64
CA GLN A 28 13.34 -13.73 18.98
C GLN A 28 12.27 -12.75 18.46
N THR A 29 11.98 -11.72 19.27
CA THR A 29 11.11 -10.61 18.91
C THR A 29 11.95 -9.36 18.73
N GLY A 30 11.73 -8.65 17.64
CA GLY A 30 12.35 -7.35 17.35
C GLY A 30 11.32 -6.30 17.00
N ASN A 31 11.72 -5.04 17.03
CA ASN A 31 10.86 -3.93 16.63
C ASN A 31 11.06 -3.61 15.16
N LEU A 32 9.95 -3.32 14.46
CA LEU A 32 9.99 -2.77 13.11
C LEU A 32 10.43 -1.31 13.16
N ILE A 33 11.24 -0.93 12.20
CA ILE A 33 11.69 0.45 12.01
C ILE A 33 10.93 1.05 10.85
N ALA A 34 10.32 2.21 11.07
CA ALA A 34 9.64 2.95 10.02
C ALA A 34 10.67 3.75 9.21
N ASN A 35 10.73 3.50 7.91
CA ASN A 35 11.46 4.29 6.94
C ASN A 35 10.49 4.96 5.97
N THR A 36 10.96 6.02 5.31
CA THR A 36 10.15 6.78 4.35
C THR A 36 10.63 6.49 2.94
N GLN A 37 9.68 6.19 2.06
CA GLN A 37 9.92 5.95 0.64
C GLN A 37 9.17 6.98 -0.21
N LEU A 38 9.84 7.48 -1.24
CA LEU A 38 9.24 8.30 -2.30
C LEU A 38 9.17 7.47 -3.58
N ALA A 39 8.01 7.40 -4.17
CA ALA A 39 7.80 6.73 -5.45
C ALA A 39 6.76 7.47 -6.28
N GLY A 40 6.67 7.13 -7.56
CA GLY A 40 5.68 7.72 -8.46
C GLY A 40 5.56 6.93 -9.74
N GLY A 41 4.53 7.24 -10.52
CA GLY A 41 4.27 6.56 -11.76
C GLY A 41 3.40 7.35 -12.71
N ILE A 42 3.34 6.87 -13.95
CA ILE A 42 2.50 7.40 -15.02
C ILE A 42 1.46 6.34 -15.36
N ILE A 43 0.21 6.75 -15.42
CA ILE A 43 -0.92 5.87 -15.77
C ILE A 43 -0.84 5.52 -17.25
N GLN A 44 -0.74 4.22 -17.54
CA GLN A 44 -0.87 3.67 -18.89
C GLN A 44 -2.22 2.99 -19.11
N SER A 45 -2.73 2.31 -18.09
CA SER A 45 -4.00 1.58 -18.11
C SER A 45 -4.80 1.73 -16.82
N SER A 46 -4.18 1.48 -15.67
CA SER A 46 -4.82 1.57 -14.35
C SER A 46 -3.83 2.02 -13.29
N LEU A 47 -4.35 2.43 -12.12
CA LEU A 47 -3.51 2.77 -10.97
C LEU A 47 -2.65 1.57 -10.53
N PHE A 48 -3.26 0.39 -10.37
CA PHE A 48 -2.52 -0.81 -9.94
C PHE A 48 -1.43 -1.23 -10.92
N ALA A 49 -1.67 -1.14 -12.23
CA ALA A 49 -0.63 -1.43 -13.21
C ALA A 49 0.54 -0.44 -13.11
N ALA A 50 0.26 0.84 -12.84
CA ALA A 50 1.30 1.84 -12.68
C ALA A 50 2.07 1.69 -11.36
N THR A 51 1.40 1.31 -10.26
CA THR A 51 2.06 1.03 -8.99
C THR A 51 2.90 -0.24 -9.04
N ASP A 52 2.43 -1.31 -9.70
CA ASP A 52 3.20 -2.53 -9.95
C ASP A 52 4.49 -2.25 -10.73
N GLN A 53 4.38 -1.46 -11.80
CA GLN A 53 5.54 -1.05 -12.60
C GLN A 53 6.56 -0.26 -11.78
N ALA A 54 6.09 0.58 -10.87
CA ALA A 54 6.92 1.37 -9.95
C ALA A 54 7.36 0.59 -8.71
N ARG A 55 7.00 -0.69 -8.58
CA ARG A 55 7.25 -1.55 -7.41
C ARG A 55 6.69 -0.98 -6.10
N ILE A 56 5.59 -0.28 -6.19
CA ILE A 56 4.86 0.26 -5.04
C ILE A 56 3.92 -0.83 -4.53
N PRO A 57 3.90 -1.13 -3.22
CA PRO A 57 3.01 -2.14 -2.66
C PRO A 57 1.52 -1.86 -2.91
N ASP A 58 0.73 -2.91 -3.14
CA ASP A 58 -0.72 -2.82 -3.37
C ASP A 58 -1.46 -2.06 -2.28
N SER A 59 -1.05 -2.23 -1.01
CA SER A 59 -1.64 -1.50 0.12
C SER A 59 -1.48 0.01 0.01
N VAL A 60 -0.43 0.50 -0.65
CA VAL A 60 -0.22 1.93 -0.95
C VAL A 60 -1.13 2.36 -2.10
N ALA A 61 -1.28 1.52 -3.14
CA ALA A 61 -2.22 1.79 -4.24
C ALA A 61 -3.66 1.91 -3.76
N VAL A 62 -4.09 1.03 -2.84
CA VAL A 62 -5.40 1.10 -2.19
C VAL A 62 -5.56 2.41 -1.42
N GLN A 63 -4.56 2.78 -0.61
CA GLN A 63 -4.59 4.05 0.13
C GLN A 63 -4.69 5.27 -0.82
N LEU A 64 -3.95 5.28 -1.93
CA LEU A 64 -4.04 6.36 -2.94
C LEU A 64 -5.45 6.46 -3.54
N ALA A 65 -6.03 5.30 -3.89
CA ALA A 65 -7.40 5.26 -4.41
C ALA A 65 -8.41 5.80 -3.39
N ASP A 66 -8.29 5.40 -2.13
CA ASP A 66 -9.15 5.85 -1.04
C ASP A 66 -9.01 7.35 -0.78
N ILE A 67 -7.77 7.85 -0.70
CA ILE A 67 -7.48 9.26 -0.42
C ILE A 67 -8.13 10.18 -1.48
N PHE A 68 -8.02 9.83 -2.75
CA PHE A 68 -8.49 10.67 -3.85
C PHE A 68 -9.87 10.27 -4.39
N SER A 69 -10.55 9.30 -3.81
CA SER A 69 -11.84 8.76 -4.27
C SER A 69 -12.96 9.81 -4.41
N GLY A 70 -12.88 10.89 -3.63
CA GLY A 70 -13.84 11.99 -3.73
C GLY A 70 -13.62 12.95 -4.89
N ASP A 71 -12.42 12.98 -5.42
CA ASP A 71 -12.02 13.87 -6.50
C ASP A 71 -11.82 13.13 -7.82
N ILE A 72 -11.45 11.84 -7.76
CA ILE A 72 -11.07 11.04 -8.93
C ILE A 72 -11.86 9.72 -8.92
N ASP A 73 -12.64 9.49 -9.97
CA ASP A 73 -13.20 8.16 -10.25
C ASP A 73 -12.14 7.32 -10.96
N PHE A 74 -11.46 6.47 -10.19
CA PHE A 74 -10.37 5.62 -10.68
C PHE A 74 -10.80 4.58 -11.70
N HIS A 75 -12.11 4.33 -11.86
CA HIS A 75 -12.64 3.41 -12.86
C HIS A 75 -12.97 4.10 -14.18
N ARG A 76 -13.41 5.36 -14.12
CA ARG A 76 -13.97 6.06 -15.30
C ARG A 76 -13.13 7.24 -15.75
N ASN A 77 -12.43 7.91 -14.83
CA ASN A 77 -11.82 9.20 -15.09
C ASN A 77 -10.30 9.14 -15.25
N LEU A 78 -9.65 7.98 -15.01
CA LEU A 78 -8.23 7.84 -15.28
C LEU A 78 -7.94 7.95 -16.78
N ARG A 79 -6.88 8.71 -17.11
CA ARG A 79 -6.41 8.88 -18.48
C ARG A 79 -4.97 8.40 -18.59
N LYS A 80 -4.64 7.88 -19.76
CA LYS A 80 -3.26 7.63 -20.11
C LYS A 80 -2.48 8.93 -20.07
N GLY A 81 -1.35 8.94 -19.32
CA GLY A 81 -0.54 10.13 -19.09
C GLY A 81 -0.84 10.86 -17.77
N ASP A 82 -1.91 10.51 -17.06
CA ASP A 82 -2.07 10.92 -15.65
C ASP A 82 -0.87 10.41 -14.85
N ARG A 83 -0.50 11.11 -13.81
CA ARG A 83 0.68 10.79 -13.03
C ARG A 83 0.43 10.98 -11.54
N PHE A 84 1.19 10.27 -10.74
CA PHE A 84 1.16 10.42 -9.30
C PHE A 84 2.56 10.35 -8.71
N SER A 85 2.71 10.96 -7.56
CA SER A 85 3.83 10.76 -6.64
C SER A 85 3.30 10.51 -5.24
N VAL A 86 4.00 9.69 -4.48
CA VAL A 86 3.58 9.29 -3.14
C VAL A 86 4.79 9.14 -2.23
N VAL A 87 4.65 9.67 -1.02
CA VAL A 87 5.57 9.43 0.09
C VAL A 87 4.83 8.55 1.10
N TYR A 88 5.42 7.42 1.43
CA TYR A 88 4.80 6.44 2.34
C TYR A 88 5.84 5.80 3.27
N GLU A 89 5.37 5.27 4.38
CA GLU A 89 6.19 4.53 5.32
C GLU A 89 6.40 3.09 4.85
N THR A 90 7.62 2.57 5.04
CA THR A 90 7.92 1.14 5.02
C THR A 90 8.33 0.70 6.41
N MET A 91 7.78 -0.42 6.85
CA MET A 91 8.15 -1.03 8.12
C MET A 91 9.19 -2.11 7.84
N GLU A 92 10.37 -1.97 8.42
CA GLU A 92 11.54 -2.81 8.13
C GLU A 92 11.97 -3.60 9.37
N ALA A 93 12.42 -4.82 9.13
CA ALA A 93 13.06 -5.67 10.11
C ALA A 93 14.51 -5.91 9.68
N ASP A 94 15.48 -5.46 10.49
CA ASP A 94 16.92 -5.59 10.20
C ASP A 94 17.31 -5.08 8.79
N GLY A 95 16.69 -3.98 8.33
CA GLY A 95 16.96 -3.37 7.03
C GLY A 95 16.20 -3.99 5.85
N GLU A 96 15.34 -4.99 6.09
CA GLU A 96 14.51 -5.59 5.05
C GLU A 96 13.05 -5.13 5.18
N PRO A 97 12.42 -4.66 4.09
CA PRO A 97 11.03 -4.23 4.13
C PRO A 97 10.10 -5.42 4.39
N MET A 98 9.29 -5.30 5.43
CA MET A 98 8.32 -6.32 5.83
C MET A 98 6.91 -5.99 5.38
N ARG A 99 6.54 -4.72 5.43
CA ARG A 99 5.23 -4.23 4.97
C ARG A 99 5.27 -2.74 4.66
N ALA A 100 4.34 -2.27 3.85
CA ALA A 100 4.08 -0.85 3.73
C ALA A 100 3.29 -0.33 4.94
N GLY A 101 3.58 0.89 5.31
CA GLY A 101 2.85 1.63 6.32
C GLY A 101 1.83 2.60 5.69
N ARG A 102 1.76 3.78 6.26
CA ARG A 102 0.84 4.84 5.88
C ARG A 102 1.40 5.68 4.73
N VAL A 103 0.52 6.13 3.85
CA VAL A 103 0.81 7.26 2.95
C VAL A 103 0.93 8.52 3.78
N LEU A 104 2.06 9.21 3.69
CA LEU A 104 2.33 10.47 4.40
C LEU A 104 1.94 11.68 3.57
N SER A 105 2.26 11.64 2.28
CA SER A 105 1.81 12.66 1.33
C SER A 105 1.64 12.04 -0.05
N ALA A 106 0.75 12.61 -0.85
CA ALA A 106 0.56 12.21 -2.22
C ALA A 106 0.15 13.39 -3.10
N GLU A 107 0.55 13.33 -4.35
CA GLU A 107 0.07 14.18 -5.42
C GLU A 107 -0.45 13.30 -6.55
N PHE A 108 -1.58 13.67 -7.12
CA PHE A 108 -2.16 13.01 -8.28
C PHE A 108 -2.57 14.04 -9.31
N VAL A 109 -2.03 13.95 -10.51
CA VAL A 109 -2.42 14.79 -11.64
C VAL A 109 -3.35 13.99 -12.53
N ASN A 110 -4.63 14.32 -12.50
CA ASN A 110 -5.68 13.68 -13.28
C ASN A 110 -6.28 14.69 -14.25
N ASN A 111 -6.22 14.38 -15.53
CA ASN A 111 -6.75 15.23 -16.59
C ASN A 111 -6.27 16.70 -16.48
N GLY A 112 -4.98 16.88 -16.17
CA GLY A 112 -4.33 18.19 -16.01
C GLY A 112 -4.63 18.90 -14.68
N LYS A 113 -5.51 18.38 -13.84
CA LYS A 113 -5.79 18.91 -12.51
C LYS A 113 -4.95 18.21 -11.46
N THR A 114 -4.28 18.99 -10.61
CA THR A 114 -3.46 18.48 -9.52
C THR A 114 -4.29 18.36 -8.24
N HIS A 115 -4.28 17.18 -7.64
CA HIS A 115 -4.87 16.85 -6.35
C HIS A 115 -3.72 16.52 -5.39
N THR A 116 -3.79 17.02 -4.17
CA THR A 116 -2.75 16.83 -3.15
C THR A 116 -3.35 16.31 -1.87
N ALA A 117 -2.59 15.51 -1.15
CA ALA A 117 -2.97 14.97 0.14
C ALA A 117 -1.78 14.96 1.09
N LEU A 118 -2.00 15.41 2.31
CA LEU A 118 -1.04 15.38 3.40
C LEU A 118 -1.69 14.72 4.60
N TRP A 119 -1.02 13.74 5.18
CA TRP A 119 -1.44 13.15 6.44
C TRP A 119 -1.12 14.10 7.59
N PHE A 120 -2.12 14.38 8.39
CA PHE A 120 -1.95 15.18 9.60
C PHE A 120 -2.77 14.60 10.74
N LYS A 121 -2.18 14.57 11.92
CA LYS A 121 -2.86 14.21 13.16
C LYS A 121 -2.67 15.35 14.16
N GLU A 122 -3.75 15.97 14.56
CA GLU A 122 -3.72 16.95 15.65
C GLU A 122 -3.24 16.29 16.95
N PRO A 123 -2.50 17.03 17.80
CA PRO A 123 -1.93 16.47 19.03
C PRO A 123 -2.94 15.77 19.94
N ASN A 124 -4.19 16.26 19.98
CA ASN A 124 -5.26 15.74 20.84
C ASN A 124 -6.30 14.90 20.08
N ALA A 125 -6.13 14.68 18.77
CA ALA A 125 -7.07 13.87 18.00
C ALA A 125 -6.82 12.38 18.20
N ALA A 126 -7.88 11.59 18.28
CA ALA A 126 -7.77 10.13 18.35
C ALA A 126 -7.21 9.53 17.06
N LYS A 127 -7.53 10.15 15.90
CA LYS A 127 -7.12 9.71 14.57
C LYS A 127 -6.62 10.90 13.75
N GLY A 128 -5.65 10.66 12.87
CA GLY A 128 -5.26 11.63 11.86
C GLY A 128 -6.12 11.48 10.60
N GLU A 129 -6.04 12.47 9.74
CA GLU A 129 -6.80 12.57 8.50
C GLU A 129 -5.92 13.13 7.38
N TYR A 130 -6.41 13.03 6.14
CA TYR A 130 -5.75 13.64 4.99
C TYR A 130 -6.36 15.01 4.69
N TYR A 131 -5.48 15.94 4.39
CA TYR A 131 -5.82 17.33 4.03
C TYR A 131 -5.14 17.69 2.71
N SER A 132 -5.82 18.47 1.90
CA SER A 132 -5.22 19.12 0.73
C SER A 132 -4.26 20.24 1.17
N LEU A 133 -3.41 20.72 0.26
CA LEU A 133 -2.48 21.84 0.57
C LEU A 133 -3.15 23.13 1.03
N ASN A 134 -4.41 23.33 0.67
CA ASN A 134 -5.21 24.48 1.14
C ASN A 134 -5.94 24.22 2.47
N GLY A 135 -5.62 23.12 3.16
CA GLY A 135 -6.17 22.79 4.48
C GLY A 135 -7.57 22.20 4.47
N GLN A 136 -8.12 21.84 3.32
CA GLN A 136 -9.43 21.16 3.28
C GLN A 136 -9.27 19.69 3.60
N SER A 137 -10.12 19.17 4.53
CA SER A 137 -10.17 17.75 4.83
C SER A 137 -10.68 16.97 3.61
N LEU A 138 -9.97 15.91 3.26
CA LEU A 138 -10.37 14.97 2.20
C LEU A 138 -11.37 13.93 2.69
N ARG A 139 -11.75 13.96 3.97
CA ARG A 139 -12.68 13.03 4.62
C ARG A 139 -14.08 12.98 3.99
N ARG A 140 -14.52 14.03 3.30
CA ARG A 140 -15.86 14.08 2.67
C ARG A 140 -16.07 13.01 1.61
N ALA A 141 -15.01 12.46 1.06
CA ALA A 141 -15.06 11.40 0.07
C ALA A 141 -15.55 10.05 0.63
N TYR A 142 -15.24 9.75 1.89
CA TYR A 142 -15.58 8.46 2.52
C TYR A 142 -17.08 8.23 2.72
N LEU A 143 -17.88 9.28 2.70
CA LEU A 143 -19.34 9.17 2.94
C LEU A 143 -20.15 8.86 1.67
N THR A 144 -19.56 9.00 0.50
CA THR A 144 -20.27 8.87 -0.79
C THR A 144 -19.88 7.66 -1.63
N SER A 145 -18.81 6.95 -1.28
CA SER A 145 -18.39 5.75 -2.01
C SER A 145 -18.19 4.56 -1.06
N PRO A 146 -19.21 3.72 -0.85
CA PRO A 146 -19.08 2.51 -0.06
C PRO A 146 -18.41 1.36 -0.80
N LEU A 147 -17.78 1.62 -1.95
CA LEU A 147 -17.10 0.58 -2.71
C LEU A 147 -15.74 0.28 -2.11
N ALA A 148 -15.64 -0.89 -1.49
CA ALA A 148 -14.36 -1.51 -1.23
C ALA A 148 -13.59 -1.58 -2.56
N PHE A 149 -12.52 -0.79 -2.66
CA PHE A 149 -11.64 -0.84 -3.80
C PHE A 149 -10.92 -2.18 -3.78
N SER A 150 -11.33 -3.10 -4.63
CA SER A 150 -10.70 -4.41 -4.73
C SER A 150 -9.87 -4.49 -6.00
N ARG A 151 -8.65 -4.94 -5.87
CA ARG A 151 -7.82 -5.28 -7.03
C ARG A 151 -8.45 -6.47 -7.75
N ILE A 152 -8.87 -6.27 -8.99
CA ILE A 152 -9.18 -7.39 -9.88
C ILE A 152 -7.84 -7.98 -10.34
N THR A 153 -7.39 -9.03 -9.69
CA THR A 153 -6.14 -9.72 -10.02
C THR A 153 -6.27 -10.60 -11.25
N SER A 154 -7.47 -10.85 -11.72
CA SER A 154 -7.70 -11.59 -12.97
C SER A 154 -9.06 -11.29 -13.59
N VAL A 155 -9.06 -11.17 -14.90
CA VAL A 155 -10.26 -11.28 -15.73
C VAL A 155 -10.56 -12.77 -15.95
N MET A 156 -11.84 -13.15 -16.17
CA MET A 156 -12.22 -14.50 -16.52
C MET A 156 -11.36 -15.03 -17.67
N GLY A 157 -10.71 -16.15 -17.47
CA GLY A 157 -9.81 -16.76 -18.44
C GLY A 157 -9.23 -18.08 -17.96
N MET A 158 -8.54 -18.77 -18.88
CA MET A 158 -7.84 -20.01 -18.56
C MET A 158 -6.58 -19.72 -17.74
N ARG A 159 -6.43 -20.36 -16.59
CA ARG A 159 -5.25 -20.28 -15.73
C ARG A 159 -4.62 -21.62 -15.49
N PHE A 160 -3.29 -21.62 -15.45
CA PHE A 160 -2.55 -22.79 -15.01
C PHE A 160 -2.65 -22.91 -13.48
N HIS A 161 -3.23 -24.00 -13.02
CA HIS A 161 -3.38 -24.29 -11.59
C HIS A 161 -2.11 -24.96 -11.05
N PRO A 162 -1.32 -24.29 -10.18
CA PRO A 162 0.00 -24.77 -9.79
C PRO A 162 -0.03 -26.11 -9.04
N VAL A 163 -1.09 -26.38 -8.27
CA VAL A 163 -1.22 -27.63 -7.51
C VAL A 163 -1.71 -28.80 -8.39
N HIS A 164 -2.61 -28.52 -9.34
CA HIS A 164 -3.16 -29.55 -10.21
C HIS A 164 -2.45 -29.64 -11.56
N GLN A 165 -1.48 -28.76 -11.82
CA GLN A 165 -0.72 -28.67 -13.07
C GLN A 165 -1.57 -28.72 -14.34
N THR A 166 -2.78 -28.14 -14.29
CA THR A 166 -3.74 -28.11 -15.39
C THR A 166 -4.29 -26.71 -15.59
N TRP A 167 -4.67 -26.40 -16.84
CA TRP A 167 -5.38 -25.16 -17.14
C TRP A 167 -6.85 -25.28 -16.74
N LYS A 168 -7.35 -24.35 -15.94
CA LYS A 168 -8.76 -24.30 -15.54
C LYS A 168 -9.33 -22.91 -15.87
N ALA A 169 -10.60 -22.90 -16.26
CA ALA A 169 -11.38 -21.66 -16.39
C ALA A 169 -11.68 -21.08 -14.99
N HIS A 170 -11.51 -19.80 -14.85
CA HIS A 170 -11.86 -19.03 -13.64
C HIS A 170 -13.02 -18.11 -13.95
#